data_0000b8d304e5536fb397026d3ab50f6c
#
_entry.id   0000b8d304e5536fb397026d3ab50f6c
#
_cell.length_a   1.000
_cell.length_b   1.000
_cell.length_c   1.000
_cell.angle_alpha   90.00
_cell.angle_beta   90.00
_cell.angle_gamma   90.00
#
_symmetry.space_group_name_H-M   'P 1'
#
loop_
_entity.id
_entity.type
_entity.pdbx_description
1 polymer ?
#
loop_
_entity_poly.entity_id
_entity_poly.type
_entity_poly.pdbx_seq_one_letter_code
_entity_poly.pdbx_strand_id
1 'polypeptide(L)'
;MLFRKKCKCGFFLSLLLLWGSMAFFAVHAQESEPAEKSQIPFDLERFLMIVEEQDNPYLGLNIFRHTIEEIHKEWKELETQQHHEVSQMIFVGDSRVVGMSMAGGYSYVGKESIGYDWFVSEGVYQMLDQMNAWPDADVILCFGINDVANIGSYISEYQYLVDAYPDTRFWFMSVNPVNDAMASSCGYFINSDMVISFNNVLQQAFPEQYLDVYSYLQENGYGTSDGVHYDVGTYLVIQEYTKYLINQKES
;
A
#
# COMPACT_ATOMS: atom_id res chain seq x y z
N MET A 1 35.05 1.57 -4.40
CA MET A 1 34.50 1.75 -5.75
C MET A 1 33.81 0.45 -6.11
N LEU A 2 32.58 0.25 -5.65
CA LEU A 2 31.80 -0.98 -5.85
C LEU A 2 30.84 -0.76 -7.02
N PHE A 3 31.03 -1.54 -8.07
CA PHE A 3 30.14 -1.58 -9.23
C PHE A 3 28.78 -2.14 -8.81
N ARG A 4 27.74 -1.29 -8.74
CA ARG A 4 26.36 -1.74 -8.72
C ARG A 4 26.05 -2.39 -10.07
N LYS A 5 25.93 -3.71 -10.11
CA LYS A 5 25.26 -4.38 -11.23
C LYS A 5 23.79 -3.97 -11.19
N LYS A 6 23.37 -3.12 -12.12
CA LYS A 6 21.95 -2.81 -12.32
C LYS A 6 21.24 -4.10 -12.71
N CYS A 7 20.37 -4.56 -11.85
CA CYS A 7 19.39 -5.59 -12.22
C CYS A 7 18.54 -5.01 -13.36
N LYS A 8 18.71 -5.53 -14.58
CA LYS A 8 17.88 -5.16 -15.72
C LYS A 8 16.58 -5.97 -15.63
N CYS A 9 15.84 -5.82 -14.57
CA CYS A 9 14.47 -6.31 -14.53
C CYS A 9 13.60 -5.40 -15.40
N GLY A 10 12.86 -6.01 -16.30
CA GLY A 10 12.14 -5.36 -17.40
C GLY A 10 10.97 -4.45 -17.00
N PHE A 11 11.16 -3.58 -16.03
CA PHE A 11 10.17 -2.64 -15.56
C PHE A 11 9.72 -1.62 -16.64
N PHE A 12 10.52 -1.42 -17.69
CA PHE A 12 10.21 -0.42 -18.72
C PHE A 12 9.28 -0.93 -19.84
N LEU A 13 9.13 -2.24 -20.03
CA LEU A 13 8.32 -2.74 -21.15
C LEU A 13 6.83 -2.85 -20.83
N SER A 14 6.47 -3.04 -19.56
CA SER A 14 5.07 -3.14 -19.13
C SER A 14 4.35 -1.78 -19.09
N LEU A 15 5.05 -0.68 -18.81
CA LEU A 15 4.44 0.66 -18.75
C LEU A 15 3.97 1.16 -20.14
N LEU A 16 4.68 0.83 -21.21
CA LEU A 16 4.32 1.26 -22.58
C LEU A 16 3.08 0.52 -23.11
N LEU A 17 2.83 -0.70 -22.65
CA LEU A 17 1.66 -1.47 -23.07
C LEU A 17 0.37 -1.04 -22.35
N LEU A 18 0.48 -0.57 -21.10
CA LEU A 18 -0.65 -0.03 -20.34
C LEU A 18 -1.15 1.32 -20.91
N TRP A 19 -0.25 2.18 -21.40
CA TRP A 19 -0.65 3.45 -22.00
C TRP A 19 -1.29 3.28 -23.39
N GLY A 20 -0.90 2.25 -24.14
CA GLY A 20 -1.48 1.94 -25.44
C GLY A 20 -2.93 1.44 -25.34
N SER A 21 -3.28 0.70 -24.30
CA SER A 21 -4.63 0.16 -24.10
C SER A 21 -5.61 1.18 -23.52
N MET A 22 -5.16 2.13 -22.69
CA MET A 22 -6.04 3.20 -22.19
C MET A 22 -6.61 4.11 -23.29
N ALA A 23 -5.86 4.35 -24.37
CA ALA A 23 -6.33 5.17 -25.48
C ALA A 23 -7.37 4.47 -26.37
N PHE A 24 -7.43 3.14 -26.37
CA PHE A 24 -8.34 2.38 -27.24
C PHE A 24 -9.74 2.20 -26.61
N PHE A 25 -9.87 2.23 -25.28
CA PHE A 25 -11.13 2.02 -24.57
C PHE A 25 -12.00 3.28 -24.41
N ALA A 26 -11.45 4.47 -24.62
CA ALA A 26 -12.21 5.73 -24.55
C ALA A 26 -13.26 5.91 -25.67
N VAL A 27 -13.27 5.05 -26.70
CA VAL A 27 -14.09 5.24 -27.92
C VAL A 27 -15.38 4.41 -27.92
N HIS A 28 -15.57 3.43 -27.02
CA HIS A 28 -16.71 2.49 -27.08
C HIS A 28 -17.65 2.47 -25.87
N ALA A 29 -17.56 3.44 -24.95
CA ALA A 29 -18.52 3.57 -23.86
C ALA A 29 -19.55 4.64 -24.16
N GLN A 30 -20.58 4.29 -24.92
CA GLN A 30 -21.78 5.11 -25.07
C GLN A 30 -23.00 4.32 -24.60
N GLU A 31 -23.67 4.92 -23.59
CA GLU A 31 -25.06 4.74 -23.14
C GLU A 31 -25.46 3.49 -22.32
N SER A 32 -25.54 3.70 -20.99
CA SER A 32 -26.71 3.34 -20.17
C SER A 32 -26.72 4.19 -18.89
N GLU A 33 -27.90 4.73 -18.54
CA GLU A 33 -28.11 5.69 -17.44
C GLU A 33 -27.85 5.13 -16.02
N PRO A 34 -27.54 6.01 -15.03
CA PRO A 34 -26.89 5.61 -13.79
C PRO A 34 -27.88 5.27 -12.69
N ALA A 35 -27.71 4.11 -12.07
CA ALA A 35 -28.06 3.95 -10.68
C ALA A 35 -27.02 4.71 -9.82
N GLU A 36 -27.49 5.42 -8.79
CA GLU A 36 -26.70 6.15 -7.81
C GLU A 36 -25.59 5.24 -7.25
N LYS A 37 -24.35 5.41 -7.75
CA LYS A 37 -23.19 4.62 -7.31
C LYS A 37 -22.52 5.38 -6.19
N SER A 38 -22.38 4.74 -5.04
CA SER A 38 -21.45 5.17 -3.99
C SER A 38 -20.08 5.44 -4.63
N GLN A 39 -19.54 6.63 -4.37
CA GLN A 39 -18.26 7.05 -4.94
C GLN A 39 -17.12 6.28 -4.25
N ILE A 40 -16.83 5.10 -4.72
CA ILE A 40 -15.53 4.49 -4.49
C ILE A 40 -14.57 5.18 -5.49
N PRO A 41 -13.51 5.87 -5.04
CA PRO A 41 -12.58 6.60 -5.92
C PRO A 41 -11.87 5.70 -6.94
N PHE A 42 -11.92 4.39 -6.73
CA PHE A 42 -11.35 3.36 -7.58
C PHE A 42 -12.44 2.40 -8.04
N ASP A 43 -12.63 2.28 -9.36
CA ASP A 43 -13.59 1.35 -9.95
C ASP A 43 -12.98 -0.07 -9.97
N LEU A 44 -13.18 -0.78 -8.86
CA LEU A 44 -12.69 -2.15 -8.67
C LEU A 44 -13.27 -3.12 -9.72
N GLU A 45 -14.54 -2.96 -10.10
CA GLU A 45 -15.16 -3.79 -11.14
C GLU A 45 -14.48 -3.58 -12.49
N ARG A 46 -14.15 -2.33 -12.81
CA ARG A 46 -13.41 -2.00 -14.03
C ARG A 46 -11.98 -2.53 -14.01
N PHE A 47 -11.33 -2.50 -12.87
CA PHE A 47 -10.00 -3.09 -12.69
C PHE A 47 -10.04 -4.61 -12.86
N LEU A 48 -10.99 -5.29 -12.24
CA LEU A 48 -11.17 -6.73 -12.37
C LEU A 48 -11.46 -7.15 -13.83
N MET A 49 -12.27 -6.37 -14.55
CA MET A 49 -12.50 -6.59 -15.98
C MET A 49 -11.21 -6.44 -16.81
N ILE A 50 -10.40 -5.41 -16.56
CA ILE A 50 -9.12 -5.19 -17.25
C ILE A 50 -8.15 -6.34 -16.98
N VAL A 51 -8.16 -6.86 -15.75
CA VAL A 51 -7.31 -7.97 -15.32
C VAL A 51 -7.77 -9.29 -15.95
N GLU A 52 -9.07 -9.51 -16.12
CA GLU A 52 -9.63 -10.69 -16.80
C GLU A 52 -9.33 -10.72 -18.31
N GLU A 53 -9.33 -9.56 -18.97
CA GLU A 53 -9.05 -9.49 -20.42
C GLU A 53 -7.57 -9.66 -20.77
N GLN A 54 -6.67 -9.47 -19.80
CA GLN A 54 -5.25 -9.70 -20.02
C GLN A 54 -4.89 -11.12 -19.58
N ASP A 55 -4.76 -12.02 -20.53
CA ASP A 55 -4.17 -13.38 -20.36
C ASP A 55 -2.71 -13.25 -19.88
N ASN A 56 -2.52 -12.77 -18.63
CA ASN A 56 -1.21 -12.56 -18.05
C ASN A 56 -0.88 -13.70 -17.08
N PRO A 57 -0.03 -14.66 -17.48
CA PRO A 57 0.30 -15.84 -16.70
C PRO A 57 1.09 -15.53 -15.40
N TYR A 58 1.52 -14.29 -15.20
CA TYR A 58 2.37 -13.89 -14.06
C TYR A 58 1.58 -13.36 -12.86
N LEU A 59 0.27 -13.21 -12.96
CA LEU A 59 -0.50 -12.50 -11.91
C LEU A 59 -1.15 -13.42 -10.88
N GLY A 60 -1.08 -14.71 -10.93
CA GLY A 60 -1.75 -15.56 -9.93
C GLY A 60 -3.22 -15.13 -9.69
N LEU A 61 -3.87 -14.62 -10.72
CA LEU A 61 -5.09 -13.82 -10.74
C LEU A 61 -6.27 -14.43 -9.99
N ASN A 62 -6.34 -15.76 -9.92
CA ASN A 62 -7.45 -16.43 -9.26
C ASN A 62 -7.42 -16.26 -7.74
N ILE A 63 -6.23 -16.13 -7.13
CA ILE A 63 -6.08 -15.92 -5.69
C ILE A 63 -6.47 -14.49 -5.36
N PHE A 64 -5.94 -13.51 -6.09
CA PHE A 64 -6.26 -12.11 -5.87
C PHE A 64 -7.73 -11.78 -6.12
N ARG A 65 -8.34 -12.37 -7.16
CA ARG A 65 -9.75 -12.17 -7.45
C ARG A 65 -10.64 -12.64 -6.30
N HIS A 66 -10.42 -13.85 -5.79
CA HIS A 66 -11.19 -14.40 -4.67
C HIS A 66 -11.05 -13.53 -3.41
N THR A 67 -9.84 -13.10 -3.13
CA THR A 67 -9.53 -12.22 -1.99
C THR A 67 -10.20 -10.85 -2.09
N ILE A 68 -10.18 -10.24 -3.27
CA ILE A 68 -10.84 -8.94 -3.51
C ILE A 68 -12.36 -9.09 -3.44
N GLU A 69 -12.94 -10.18 -3.95
CA GLU A 69 -14.37 -10.47 -3.86
C GLU A 69 -14.81 -10.70 -2.40
N GLU A 70 -13.99 -11.35 -1.58
CA GLU A 70 -14.26 -11.56 -0.15
C GLU A 70 -14.20 -10.24 0.63
N ILE A 71 -13.17 -9.42 0.42
CA ILE A 71 -13.05 -8.08 1.01
C ILE A 71 -14.25 -7.22 0.61
N HIS A 72 -14.64 -7.24 -0.66
CA HIS A 72 -15.77 -6.45 -1.15
C HIS A 72 -17.12 -6.93 -0.59
N LYS A 73 -17.27 -8.24 -0.36
CA LYS A 73 -18.46 -8.80 0.27
C LYS A 73 -18.55 -8.40 1.75
N GLU A 74 -17.46 -8.52 2.48
CA GLU A 74 -17.39 -8.10 3.88
C GLU A 74 -17.61 -6.58 4.01
N TRP A 75 -17.10 -5.79 3.09
CA TRP A 75 -17.35 -4.36 3.01
C TRP A 75 -18.82 -4.01 2.82
N LYS A 76 -19.53 -4.66 1.91
CA LYS A 76 -20.98 -4.44 1.73
C LYS A 76 -21.78 -4.81 2.96
N GLU A 77 -21.33 -5.80 3.71
CA GLU A 77 -21.98 -6.18 4.98
C GLU A 77 -21.73 -5.14 6.09
N LEU A 78 -20.57 -4.46 6.06
CA LEU A 78 -20.21 -3.38 6.99
C LEU A 78 -20.85 -2.02 6.65
N GLU A 79 -21.04 -1.68 5.38
CA GLU A 79 -21.76 -0.46 4.94
C GLU A 79 -23.20 -0.39 5.50
N THR A 80 -23.78 -1.53 5.88
CA THR A 80 -25.11 -1.58 6.51
C THR A 80 -25.11 -1.26 8.01
N GLN A 81 -23.93 -1.18 8.62
CA GLN A 81 -23.77 -0.77 10.02
C GLN A 81 -23.20 0.64 10.02
N GLN A 82 -23.86 1.60 10.66
CA GLN A 82 -23.47 3.01 10.76
C GLN A 82 -22.07 3.17 11.41
N HIS A 83 -20.99 2.96 10.64
CA HIS A 83 -19.62 3.22 11.05
C HIS A 83 -19.01 4.38 10.24
N HIS A 84 -18.04 5.05 10.83
CA HIS A 84 -17.26 6.06 10.14
C HIS A 84 -16.57 5.41 8.94
N GLU A 85 -16.93 5.82 7.72
CA GLU A 85 -16.28 5.33 6.51
C GLU A 85 -14.98 6.11 6.29
N VAL A 86 -13.85 5.40 6.21
CA VAL A 86 -12.58 6.01 5.81
C VAL A 86 -12.72 6.59 4.42
N SER A 87 -12.84 7.92 4.34
CA SER A 87 -13.06 8.65 3.09
C SER A 87 -11.77 9.02 2.38
N GLN A 88 -10.66 9.21 3.12
CA GLN A 88 -9.36 9.60 2.62
C GLN A 88 -8.24 9.01 3.47
N MET A 89 -7.18 8.54 2.82
CA MET A 89 -5.95 8.06 3.44
C MET A 89 -4.74 8.82 2.88
N ILE A 90 -3.76 9.06 3.74
CA ILE A 90 -2.45 9.62 3.37
C ILE A 90 -1.39 8.56 3.67
N PHE A 91 -0.86 7.91 2.65
CA PHE A 91 0.23 6.95 2.80
C PHE A 91 1.57 7.68 2.79
N VAL A 92 2.37 7.47 3.83
CA VAL A 92 3.68 8.11 4.00
C VAL A 92 4.73 7.02 4.14
N GLY A 93 5.75 7.01 3.28
CA GLY A 93 6.73 5.93 3.33
C GLY A 93 7.81 5.96 2.25
N ASP A 94 8.41 4.81 2.08
CA ASP A 94 9.53 4.56 1.18
C ASP A 94 9.10 4.21 -0.26
N SER A 95 9.94 3.52 -1.01
CA SER A 95 9.70 3.11 -2.40
C SER A 95 8.42 2.27 -2.58
N ARG A 96 7.93 1.59 -1.54
CA ARG A 96 6.67 0.85 -1.60
C ARG A 96 5.47 1.78 -1.63
N VAL A 97 5.53 2.94 -0.94
CA VAL A 97 4.52 3.99 -1.06
C VAL A 97 4.57 4.65 -2.44
N VAL A 98 5.77 4.85 -3.01
CA VAL A 98 5.90 5.27 -4.41
C VAL A 98 5.23 4.26 -5.35
N GLY A 99 5.44 2.96 -5.13
CA GLY A 99 4.75 1.91 -5.87
C GLY A 99 3.23 1.95 -5.71
N MET A 100 2.72 2.14 -4.49
CA MET A 100 1.29 2.31 -4.23
C MET A 100 0.68 3.51 -4.97
N SER A 101 1.42 4.60 -5.12
CA SER A 101 0.92 5.78 -5.85
C SER A 101 0.59 5.50 -7.32
N MET A 102 1.20 4.47 -7.91
CA MET A 102 0.89 4.03 -9.28
C MET A 102 -0.48 3.37 -9.39
N ALA A 103 -0.99 2.82 -8.29
CA ALA A 103 -2.34 2.28 -8.22
C ALA A 103 -3.40 3.38 -8.07
N GLY A 104 -3.02 4.56 -7.56
CA GLY A 104 -3.90 5.73 -7.37
C GLY A 104 -4.86 5.58 -6.19
N GLY A 105 -5.82 6.49 -6.10
CA GLY A 105 -6.94 6.42 -5.17
C GLY A 105 -6.81 7.30 -3.92
N TYR A 106 -5.60 7.55 -3.41
CA TYR A 106 -5.35 8.27 -2.15
C TYR A 106 -4.24 9.32 -2.28
N SER A 107 -3.84 9.93 -1.18
CA SER A 107 -2.67 10.82 -1.11
C SER A 107 -1.42 10.04 -0.73
N TYR A 108 -0.29 10.40 -1.32
CA TYR A 108 0.98 9.69 -1.13
C TYR A 108 2.12 10.67 -0.88
N VAL A 109 2.89 10.40 0.16
CA VAL A 109 4.15 11.07 0.48
C VAL A 109 5.23 10.03 0.52
N GLY A 110 6.01 9.90 -0.53
CA GLY A 110 6.99 8.83 -0.64
C GLY A 110 8.17 9.16 -1.54
N LYS A 111 9.29 8.48 -1.28
CA LYS A 111 10.51 8.61 -2.06
C LYS A 111 11.25 7.28 -2.12
N GLU A 112 11.94 7.00 -3.22
CA GLU A 112 12.70 5.77 -3.37
C GLU A 112 13.99 5.77 -2.52
N SER A 113 14.34 4.60 -1.98
CA SER A 113 15.61 4.35 -1.28
C SER A 113 15.84 5.22 -0.05
N ILE A 114 14.76 5.58 0.66
CA ILE A 114 14.80 6.41 1.87
C ILE A 114 14.40 5.59 3.11
N GLY A 115 14.68 6.14 4.28
CA GLY A 115 14.30 5.63 5.59
C GLY A 115 14.07 6.77 6.58
N TYR A 116 14.40 6.51 7.85
CA TYR A 116 14.16 7.41 8.98
C TYR A 116 14.70 8.82 8.78
N ASP A 117 15.94 8.95 8.31
CA ASP A 117 16.59 10.27 8.16
C ASP A 117 15.82 11.18 7.19
N TRP A 118 15.33 10.63 6.09
CA TRP A 118 14.49 11.37 5.16
C TRP A 118 13.13 11.69 5.79
N PHE A 119 12.54 10.73 6.50
CA PHE A 119 11.24 10.93 7.12
C PHE A 119 11.25 12.16 8.03
N VAL A 120 12.20 12.26 8.95
CA VAL A 120 12.26 13.38 9.91
C VAL A 120 12.75 14.69 9.29
N SER A 121 13.55 14.65 8.20
CA SER A 121 14.11 15.84 7.59
C SER A 121 13.26 16.45 6.48
N GLU A 122 12.49 15.64 5.75
CA GLU A 122 11.69 16.06 4.60
C GLU A 122 10.26 15.51 4.64
N GLY A 123 10.10 14.20 4.92
CA GLY A 123 8.84 13.48 4.80
C GLY A 123 7.75 14.00 5.74
N VAL A 124 8.11 14.32 6.98
CA VAL A 124 7.18 14.90 7.98
C VAL A 124 6.56 16.19 7.48
N TYR A 125 7.34 17.09 6.88
CA TYR A 125 6.80 18.37 6.38
C TYR A 125 5.81 18.16 5.23
N GLN A 126 6.13 17.25 4.30
CA GLN A 126 5.23 16.91 3.21
C GLN A 126 3.96 16.20 3.71
N MET A 127 4.07 15.36 4.73
CA MET A 127 2.92 14.74 5.41
C MET A 127 2.02 15.80 6.05
N LEU A 128 2.60 16.76 6.77
CA LEU A 128 1.85 17.86 7.40
C LEU A 128 1.12 18.73 6.35
N ASP A 129 1.73 18.97 5.20
CA ASP A 129 1.08 19.67 4.09
C ASP A 129 -0.16 18.89 3.58
N GLN A 130 -0.06 17.55 3.48
CA GLN A 130 -1.21 16.71 3.12
C GLN A 130 -2.28 16.68 4.21
N MET A 131 -1.89 16.58 5.48
CA MET A 131 -2.82 16.65 6.62
C MET A 131 -3.59 17.98 6.65
N ASN A 132 -2.93 19.10 6.32
CA ASN A 132 -3.59 20.41 6.20
C ASN A 132 -4.60 20.43 5.03
N ALA A 133 -4.31 19.74 3.94
CA ALA A 133 -5.22 19.65 2.79
C ALA A 133 -6.40 18.71 3.06
N TRP A 134 -6.20 17.68 3.88
CA TRP A 134 -7.17 16.64 4.21
C TRP A 134 -7.20 16.41 5.74
N PRO A 135 -7.81 17.34 6.52
CA PRO A 135 -7.74 17.31 7.99
C PRO A 135 -8.41 16.09 8.64
N ASP A 136 -9.36 15.46 7.95
CA ASP A 136 -10.07 14.29 8.44
C ASP A 136 -9.49 12.95 7.91
N ALA A 137 -8.37 13.01 7.18
CA ALA A 137 -7.75 11.80 6.62
C ALA A 137 -7.08 10.94 7.69
N ASP A 138 -7.06 9.64 7.44
CA ASP A 138 -6.22 8.69 8.15
C ASP A 138 -4.78 8.76 7.61
N VAL A 139 -3.79 8.85 8.49
CA VAL A 139 -2.37 8.93 8.14
C VAL A 139 -1.71 7.58 8.39
N ILE A 140 -1.24 6.92 7.34
CA ILE A 140 -0.64 5.59 7.39
C ILE A 140 0.87 5.68 7.19
N LEU A 141 1.66 5.37 8.22
CA LEU A 141 3.12 5.37 8.17
C LEU A 141 3.63 3.98 7.75
N CYS A 142 4.37 3.94 6.62
CA CYS A 142 4.78 2.71 5.92
C CYS A 142 6.30 2.70 5.70
N PHE A 143 7.08 2.63 6.77
CA PHE A 143 8.55 2.66 6.75
C PHE A 143 9.15 1.37 7.30
N GLY A 144 10.44 1.20 7.10
CA GLY A 144 11.28 0.20 7.74
C GLY A 144 11.98 -0.76 6.78
N ILE A 145 11.53 -0.90 5.52
CA ILE A 145 12.13 -1.86 4.58
C ILE A 145 13.61 -1.56 4.29
N ASN A 146 14.02 -0.29 4.32
CA ASN A 146 15.37 0.14 3.99
C ASN A 146 16.29 0.23 5.20
N ASP A 147 15.74 0.27 6.43
CA ASP A 147 16.50 0.58 7.64
C ASP A 147 15.88 -0.01 8.90
N VAL A 148 15.54 -1.31 8.87
CA VAL A 148 14.90 -2.04 9.99
C VAL A 148 15.61 -1.86 11.35
N ALA A 149 16.90 -1.55 11.35
CA ALA A 149 17.66 -1.28 12.57
C ALA A 149 17.23 0.01 13.29
N ASN A 150 16.55 0.92 12.58
CA ASN A 150 16.09 2.21 13.12
C ASN A 150 14.72 2.13 13.82
N ILE A 151 14.19 0.94 14.09
CA ILE A 151 12.86 0.77 14.70
C ILE A 151 12.66 1.60 15.98
N GLY A 152 13.67 1.73 16.84
CA GLY A 152 13.60 2.55 18.05
C GLY A 152 13.43 4.03 17.76
N SER A 153 14.07 4.54 16.72
CA SER A 153 13.91 5.92 16.25
C SER A 153 12.52 6.16 15.67
N TYR A 154 12.00 5.24 14.85
CA TYR A 154 10.63 5.29 14.33
C TYR A 154 9.60 5.33 15.46
N ILE A 155 9.72 4.45 16.46
CA ILE A 155 8.79 4.43 17.60
C ILE A 155 8.78 5.79 18.33
N SER A 156 9.96 6.36 18.57
CA SER A 156 10.07 7.66 19.26
C SER A 156 9.42 8.78 18.47
N GLU A 157 9.62 8.80 17.16
CA GLU A 157 9.02 9.82 16.27
C GLU A 157 7.52 9.62 16.12
N TYR A 158 7.05 8.37 15.98
CA TYR A 158 5.63 8.05 15.89
C TYR A 158 4.88 8.45 17.16
N GLN A 159 5.46 8.18 18.33
CA GLN A 159 4.89 8.62 19.60
C GLN A 159 4.82 10.16 19.68
N TYR A 160 5.88 10.84 19.25
CA TYR A 160 5.88 12.30 19.19
C TYR A 160 4.75 12.84 18.28
N LEU A 161 4.54 12.24 17.11
CA LEU A 161 3.48 12.65 16.19
C LEU A 161 2.08 12.43 16.78
N VAL A 162 1.84 11.27 17.41
CA VAL A 162 0.58 10.98 18.10
C VAL A 162 0.31 12.00 19.21
N ASP A 163 1.31 12.35 19.99
CA ASP A 163 1.19 13.31 21.09
C ASP A 163 1.01 14.75 20.60
N ALA A 164 1.69 15.12 19.48
CA ALA A 164 1.65 16.47 18.93
C ALA A 164 0.36 16.77 18.14
N TYR A 165 -0.27 15.71 17.57
CA TYR A 165 -1.46 15.83 16.73
C TYR A 165 -2.57 14.90 17.21
N PRO A 166 -3.16 15.15 18.41
CA PRO A 166 -4.10 14.22 19.07
C PRO A 166 -5.44 14.06 18.32
N ASP A 167 -5.76 14.98 17.43
CA ASP A 167 -6.97 14.92 16.60
C ASP A 167 -6.75 14.16 15.28
N THR A 168 -5.52 13.75 14.97
CA THR A 168 -5.17 13.00 13.76
C THR A 168 -5.14 11.51 14.07
N ARG A 169 -5.78 10.72 13.21
CA ARG A 169 -5.70 9.26 13.29
C ARG A 169 -4.44 8.78 12.58
N PHE A 170 -3.44 8.38 13.37
CA PHE A 170 -2.21 7.76 12.88
C PHE A 170 -2.32 6.25 12.94
N TRP A 171 -1.89 5.60 11.87
CA TRP A 171 -1.81 4.16 11.73
C TRP A 171 -0.41 3.74 11.30
N PHE A 172 0.06 2.62 11.82
CA PHE A 172 1.40 2.10 11.58
C PHE A 172 1.32 0.76 10.86
N MET A 173 1.54 0.80 9.54
CA MET A 173 1.49 -0.40 8.72
C MET A 173 2.71 -1.29 9.00
N SER A 174 2.49 -2.60 9.12
CA SER A 174 3.56 -3.59 9.11
C SER A 174 4.49 -3.37 7.91
N VAL A 175 5.77 -3.62 8.07
CA VAL A 175 6.64 -3.86 6.90
C VAL A 175 6.14 -5.12 6.22
N ASN A 176 5.66 -5.00 4.99
CA ASN A 176 5.05 -6.09 4.24
C ASN A 176 6.09 -7.14 3.80
N PRO A 177 5.68 -8.37 3.45
CA PRO A 177 6.59 -9.48 3.20
C PRO A 177 7.68 -9.22 2.15
N VAL A 178 8.74 -9.99 2.21
CA VAL A 178 9.79 -10.06 1.18
C VAL A 178 9.93 -11.50 0.69
N ASN A 179 10.33 -11.67 -0.55
CA ASN A 179 10.78 -12.95 -1.05
C ASN A 179 12.30 -13.02 -0.89
N ASP A 180 12.78 -13.70 0.15
CA ASP A 180 14.21 -13.72 0.56
C ASP A 180 15.14 -14.14 -0.57
N ALA A 181 14.78 -15.19 -1.33
CA ALA A 181 15.61 -15.71 -2.40
C ALA A 181 15.72 -14.69 -3.55
N MET A 182 14.60 -14.08 -3.93
CA MET A 182 14.54 -13.10 -5.01
C MET A 182 15.21 -11.78 -4.57
N ALA A 183 14.92 -11.29 -3.38
CA ALA A 183 15.53 -10.08 -2.80
C ALA A 183 17.06 -10.20 -2.76
N SER A 184 17.56 -11.32 -2.24
CA SER A 184 19.00 -11.61 -2.22
C SER A 184 19.61 -11.67 -3.62
N SER A 185 18.94 -12.28 -4.58
CA SER A 185 19.41 -12.35 -5.98
C SER A 185 19.47 -10.99 -6.66
N CYS A 186 18.60 -10.06 -6.26
CA CYS A 186 18.59 -8.67 -6.71
C CYS A 186 19.51 -7.74 -5.92
N GLY A 187 20.21 -8.27 -4.89
CA GLY A 187 21.23 -7.54 -4.11
C GLY A 187 20.66 -6.73 -2.95
N TYR A 188 19.43 -7.03 -2.51
CA TYR A 188 18.86 -6.46 -1.27
C TYR A 188 19.37 -7.23 -0.06
N PHE A 189 19.64 -6.49 1.03
CA PHE A 189 20.13 -7.04 2.31
C PHE A 189 19.00 -7.13 3.36
N ILE A 190 17.79 -7.39 2.92
CA ILE A 190 16.61 -7.57 3.76
C ILE A 190 16.13 -9.01 3.64
N ASN A 191 15.58 -9.56 4.72
CA ASN A 191 14.96 -10.88 4.74
C ASN A 191 13.74 -10.90 5.67
N SER A 192 12.99 -11.99 5.63
CA SER A 192 11.77 -12.18 6.41
C SER A 192 11.99 -12.08 7.92
N ASP A 193 13.10 -12.61 8.46
CA ASP A 193 13.37 -12.55 9.89
C ASP A 193 13.56 -11.10 10.38
N MET A 194 14.23 -10.27 9.58
CA MET A 194 14.42 -8.84 9.88
C MET A 194 13.09 -8.09 9.86
N VAL A 195 12.24 -8.38 8.88
CA VAL A 195 10.90 -7.80 8.75
C VAL A 195 10.02 -8.20 9.94
N ILE A 196 9.98 -9.50 10.28
CA ILE A 196 9.19 -10.00 11.40
C ILE A 196 9.66 -9.37 12.72
N SER A 197 10.98 -9.26 12.91
CA SER A 197 11.54 -8.62 14.11
C SER A 197 11.12 -7.16 14.25
N PHE A 198 11.16 -6.38 13.15
CA PHE A 198 10.68 -5.00 13.10
C PHE A 198 9.20 -4.92 13.45
N ASN A 199 8.36 -5.74 12.80
CA ASN A 199 6.92 -5.76 12.97
C ASN A 199 6.52 -6.10 14.42
N ASN A 200 7.18 -7.07 15.04
CA ASN A 200 6.91 -7.44 16.43
C ASN A 200 7.15 -6.27 17.40
N VAL A 201 8.22 -5.50 17.20
CA VAL A 201 8.53 -4.33 18.04
C VAL A 201 7.55 -3.21 17.77
N LEU A 202 7.18 -2.95 16.51
CA LEU A 202 6.20 -1.94 16.14
C LEU A 202 4.82 -2.25 16.72
N GLN A 203 4.36 -3.50 16.61
CA GLN A 203 3.08 -3.96 17.15
C GLN A 203 3.03 -3.86 18.68
N GLN A 204 4.14 -4.17 19.38
CA GLN A 204 4.21 -4.03 20.83
C GLN A 204 4.13 -2.57 21.27
N ALA A 205 4.71 -1.65 20.50
CA ALA A 205 4.68 -0.22 20.81
C ALA A 205 3.29 0.41 20.56
N PHE A 206 2.60 -0.02 19.52
CA PHE A 206 1.35 0.58 19.06
C PHE A 206 0.26 -0.47 18.74
N PRO A 207 -0.18 -1.28 19.72
CA PRO A 207 -1.09 -2.40 19.45
C PRO A 207 -2.42 -1.97 18.83
N GLU A 208 -2.93 -0.78 19.20
CA GLU A 208 -4.19 -0.26 18.69
C GLU A 208 -4.08 0.36 17.30
N GLN A 209 -2.94 0.97 16.98
CA GLN A 209 -2.71 1.63 15.70
C GLN A 209 -1.96 0.75 14.68
N TYR A 210 -1.51 -0.43 15.07
CA TYR A 210 -0.80 -1.36 14.18
C TYR A 210 -1.75 -1.98 13.15
N LEU A 211 -1.38 -1.93 11.87
CA LEU A 211 -2.11 -2.55 10.77
C LEU A 211 -1.33 -3.74 10.24
N ASP A 212 -1.80 -4.96 10.51
CA ASP A 212 -1.15 -6.21 10.11
C ASP A 212 -1.45 -6.61 8.67
N VAL A 213 -0.93 -5.86 7.73
CA VAL A 213 -0.99 -6.20 6.30
C VAL A 213 -0.01 -7.33 5.96
N TYR A 214 1.05 -7.49 6.77
CA TYR A 214 2.05 -8.55 6.58
C TYR A 214 1.42 -9.94 6.61
N SER A 215 0.70 -10.27 7.67
CA SER A 215 0.09 -11.60 7.84
C SER A 215 -0.90 -11.89 6.73
N TYR A 216 -1.71 -10.92 6.36
CA TYR A 216 -2.65 -11.05 5.28
C TYR A 216 -1.99 -11.41 3.93
N LEU A 217 -0.92 -10.69 3.56
CA LEU A 217 -0.18 -10.97 2.32
C LEU A 217 0.55 -12.32 2.36
N GLN A 218 1.03 -12.75 3.54
CA GLN A 218 1.64 -14.07 3.69
C GLN A 218 0.64 -15.21 3.48
N GLU A 219 -0.58 -15.04 3.94
CA GLU A 219 -1.65 -16.05 3.82
C GLU A 219 -2.25 -16.09 2.42
N ASN A 220 -2.42 -14.92 1.78
CA ASN A 220 -3.16 -14.79 0.52
C ASN A 220 -2.25 -14.67 -0.72
N GLY A 221 -0.95 -14.48 -0.50
CA GLY A 221 0.04 -14.32 -1.56
C GLY A 221 0.21 -12.87 -2.01
N TYR A 222 1.29 -12.60 -2.75
CA TYR A 222 1.63 -11.31 -3.31
C TYR A 222 2.51 -11.47 -4.56
N GLY A 223 2.39 -10.55 -5.52
CA GLY A 223 3.22 -10.50 -6.71
C GLY A 223 4.43 -9.58 -6.51
N THR A 224 5.62 -10.08 -6.84
CA THR A 224 6.86 -9.29 -6.80
C THR A 224 7.80 -9.71 -7.90
N SER A 225 8.56 -8.76 -8.46
CA SER A 225 9.55 -9.02 -9.51
C SER A 225 11.00 -8.99 -9.03
N ASP A 226 11.25 -8.44 -7.84
CA ASP A 226 12.59 -8.30 -7.26
C ASP A 226 12.67 -8.76 -5.80
N GLY A 227 11.57 -9.27 -5.27
CA GLY A 227 11.46 -9.77 -3.90
C GLY A 227 11.16 -8.70 -2.85
N VAL A 228 11.13 -7.41 -3.22
CA VAL A 228 10.91 -6.28 -2.31
C VAL A 228 9.74 -5.42 -2.75
N HIS A 229 9.68 -5.04 -4.03
CA HIS A 229 8.61 -4.22 -4.59
C HIS A 229 7.52 -5.09 -5.19
N TYR A 230 6.28 -4.61 -5.11
CA TYR A 230 5.12 -5.37 -5.55
C TYR A 230 4.63 -4.93 -6.94
N ASP A 231 3.83 -5.77 -7.55
CA ASP A 231 3.02 -5.39 -8.71
C ASP A 231 1.85 -4.48 -8.30
N VAL A 232 1.22 -3.86 -9.29
CA VAL A 232 0.11 -2.92 -9.07
C VAL A 232 -1.08 -3.61 -8.40
N GLY A 233 -1.36 -4.87 -8.74
CA GLY A 233 -2.45 -5.64 -8.13
C GLY A 233 -2.25 -5.82 -6.63
N THR A 234 -1.03 -6.18 -6.21
CA THR A 234 -0.69 -6.30 -4.78
C THR A 234 -0.77 -4.95 -4.06
N TYR A 235 -0.34 -3.84 -4.69
CA TYR A 235 -0.47 -2.52 -4.07
C TYR A 235 -1.93 -2.11 -3.88
N LEU A 236 -2.82 -2.44 -4.79
CA LEU A 236 -4.25 -2.23 -4.61
C LEU A 236 -4.81 -3.03 -3.44
N VAL A 237 -4.47 -4.31 -3.34
CA VAL A 237 -4.86 -5.17 -2.22
C VAL A 237 -4.38 -4.59 -0.89
N ILE A 238 -3.14 -4.08 -0.82
CA ILE A 238 -2.61 -3.43 0.38
C ILE A 238 -3.48 -2.24 0.79
N GLN A 239 -3.85 -1.37 -0.15
CA GLN A 239 -4.68 -0.19 0.13
C GLN A 239 -6.08 -0.59 0.63
N GLU A 240 -6.73 -1.49 -0.06
CA GLU A 240 -8.08 -1.95 0.29
C GLU A 240 -8.11 -2.66 1.64
N TYR A 241 -7.13 -3.54 1.89
CA TYR A 241 -7.03 -4.22 3.18
C TYR A 241 -6.66 -3.27 4.32
N THR A 242 -5.86 -2.23 4.05
CA THR A 242 -5.58 -1.15 5.01
C THR A 242 -6.86 -0.44 5.42
N LYS A 243 -7.69 -0.03 4.47
CA LYS A 243 -9.00 0.58 4.72
C LYS A 243 -9.90 -0.35 5.54
N TYR A 244 -9.96 -1.62 5.17
CA TYR A 244 -10.72 -2.63 5.92
C TYR A 244 -10.27 -2.72 7.39
N LEU A 245 -8.95 -2.81 7.65
CA LEU A 245 -8.42 -2.90 9.01
C LEU A 245 -8.75 -1.66 9.85
N ILE A 246 -8.66 -0.46 9.27
CA ILE A 246 -9.02 0.79 9.96
C ILE A 246 -10.49 0.77 10.34
N ASN A 247 -11.39 0.45 9.41
CA ASN A 247 -12.82 0.36 9.68
C ASN A 247 -13.15 -0.66 10.79
N GLN A 248 -12.43 -1.80 10.85
CA GLN A 248 -12.62 -2.79 11.92
C GLN A 248 -12.19 -2.29 13.31
N LYS A 249 -11.20 -1.41 13.38
CA LYS A 249 -10.70 -0.87 14.66
C LYS A 249 -11.56 0.28 15.20
N GLU A 250 -12.33 0.92 14.33
CA GLU A 250 -13.22 2.03 14.68
C GLU A 250 -14.67 1.56 14.97
N SER A 251 -14.98 0.28 14.74
CA SER A 251 -16.28 -0.34 15.01
C SER A 251 -16.38 -0.86 16.45
#